data_6c36aee1fe50b08d3d9327382b20b0dc
#
_entry.id   6c36aee1fe50b08d3d9327382b20b0dc
#
_cell.length_a   1.000
_cell.length_b   1.000
_cell.length_c   1.000
_cell.angle_alpha   90.00
_cell.angle_beta   90.00
_cell.angle_gamma   90.00
#
_symmetry.space_group_name_H-M   'P 1'
#
loop_
_entity.id
_entity.type
_entity.pdbx_description
1 polymer ?
#
loop_
_entity_poly.entity_id
_entity_poly.type
_entity_poly.pdbx_seq_one_letter_code
_entity_poly.pdbx_strand_id
1 'polypeptide(L)'
;MSCLLVEPGYHASYPNIALMKLSTKLKQEGKEVEFFRGMKPRTLDTNYDEIYITTLFTYESEETIKTIIHYKRNFPSANIQVGGVMASLMPEYIEEQTGIKPFTGYSKELDSVKPDYDLIKMGNKWDDYSIVFTTRGCVNHCPYCAVPHVEPEMWVNPDWKKQVDFRRLHITIQDNNLTAQPIEHFRDVMHFCKKYGLITRIESGLDCRLFTKEHLEALRTVRLDNRGLAFAFDHMGQEGYIQRTLKMCHEAGIGKSRIMVYALYNFNDTPQEAEYRAREIIKHGYRPYPQQYTPLNKLTRRPPYIGEHWTESLASKFRTFYNLPKWFFTRTFPEWLEIQGYVEDLQQYNAVPFTFVIKRRTD
;
A
#
# COMPACT_ATOMS: atom_id res chain seq x y z
N MET A 1 27.60 -14.99 14.94
CA MET A 1 27.04 -15.16 13.58
C MET A 1 26.73 -13.79 13.01
N SER A 2 27.15 -13.56 11.78
CA SER A 2 26.99 -12.27 11.09
C SER A 2 25.89 -12.38 10.04
N CYS A 3 24.93 -11.47 10.08
CA CYS A 3 23.74 -11.48 9.23
C CYS A 3 23.67 -10.19 8.41
N LEU A 4 23.40 -10.33 7.11
CA LEU A 4 23.14 -9.21 6.23
C LEU A 4 21.65 -9.16 5.84
N LEU A 5 21.01 -8.03 6.05
CA LEU A 5 19.65 -7.73 5.57
C LEU A 5 19.73 -6.89 4.31
N VAL A 6 19.09 -7.34 3.24
CA VAL A 6 19.20 -6.71 1.92
C VAL A 6 17.84 -6.27 1.39
N GLU A 7 17.77 -5.03 0.96
CA GLU A 7 16.73 -4.52 0.10
C GLU A 7 17.35 -4.27 -1.29
N PRO A 8 16.79 -4.83 -2.40
CA PRO A 8 17.30 -4.55 -3.74
C PRO A 8 17.36 -3.05 -4.05
N GLY A 9 18.14 -2.66 -5.06
CA GLY A 9 18.47 -1.26 -5.38
C GLY A 9 17.34 -0.42 -5.98
N TYR A 10 16.09 -0.86 -5.95
CA TYR A 10 14.96 -0.09 -6.42
C TYR A 10 14.59 1.06 -5.46
N HIS A 11 13.92 2.08 -5.99
CA HIS A 11 13.46 3.19 -5.18
C HIS A 11 12.28 2.80 -4.30
N ALA A 12 12.46 2.83 -2.98
CA ALA A 12 11.40 2.71 -1.99
C ALA A 12 11.38 3.99 -1.14
N SER A 13 10.20 4.62 -1.03
CA SER A 13 10.00 5.80 -0.16
C SER A 13 9.57 5.44 1.26
N TYR A 14 9.35 4.16 1.52
CA TYR A 14 8.85 3.59 2.77
C TYR A 14 9.88 2.60 3.34
N PRO A 15 10.13 2.57 4.66
CA PRO A 15 11.08 1.63 5.24
C PRO A 15 10.56 0.20 5.18
N ASN A 16 11.46 -0.76 5.01
CA ASN A 16 11.10 -2.17 4.96
C ASN A 16 10.90 -2.74 6.38
N ILE A 17 9.64 -2.80 6.81
CA ILE A 17 9.27 -3.23 8.16
C ILE A 17 9.62 -4.70 8.43
N ALA A 18 9.55 -5.56 7.42
CA ALA A 18 9.92 -6.96 7.59
C ALA A 18 11.40 -7.12 7.97
N LEU A 19 12.29 -6.38 7.28
CA LEU A 19 13.72 -6.38 7.62
C LEU A 19 13.99 -5.74 9.00
N MET A 20 13.28 -4.68 9.35
CA MET A 20 13.39 -4.05 10.67
C MET A 20 12.97 -4.99 11.81
N LYS A 21 11.90 -5.77 11.62
CA LYS A 21 11.47 -6.79 12.60
C LYS A 21 12.46 -7.95 12.67
N LEU A 22 12.94 -8.39 11.52
CA LEU A 22 13.95 -9.45 11.44
C LEU A 22 15.26 -9.03 12.12
N SER A 23 15.68 -7.77 11.95
CA SER A 23 16.84 -7.21 12.69
C SER A 23 16.68 -7.36 14.19
N THR A 24 15.54 -6.96 14.73
CA THR A 24 15.30 -7.10 16.18
C THR A 24 15.38 -8.55 16.62
N LYS A 25 14.74 -9.47 15.88
CA LYS A 25 14.78 -10.92 16.19
C LYS A 25 16.19 -11.46 16.18
N LEU A 26 16.96 -11.22 15.12
CA LEU A 26 18.35 -11.69 14.99
C LEU A 26 19.26 -11.13 16.08
N LYS A 27 19.10 -9.85 16.43
CA LYS A 27 19.84 -9.22 17.54
C LYS A 27 19.49 -9.84 18.91
N GLN A 28 18.21 -10.21 19.13
CA GLN A 28 17.79 -10.95 20.33
C GLN A 28 18.40 -12.36 20.40
N GLU A 29 18.69 -12.96 19.25
CA GLU A 29 19.42 -14.23 19.15
C GLU A 29 20.95 -14.07 19.31
N GLY A 30 21.44 -12.86 19.58
CA GLY A 30 22.87 -12.57 19.75
C GLY A 30 23.66 -12.48 18.43
N LYS A 31 23.00 -12.27 17.30
CA LYS A 31 23.63 -12.14 16.00
C LYS A 31 23.99 -10.67 15.71
N GLU A 32 25.08 -10.47 15.00
CA GLU A 32 25.46 -9.17 14.44
C GLU A 32 24.66 -8.94 13.15
N VAL A 33 24.00 -7.78 13.03
CA VAL A 33 23.11 -7.46 11.92
C VAL A 33 23.55 -6.20 11.21
N GLU A 34 23.74 -6.31 9.91
CA GLU A 34 24.00 -5.20 9.00
C GLU A 34 22.84 -5.07 8.00
N PHE A 35 22.54 -3.84 7.55
CA PHE A 35 21.58 -3.56 6.47
C PHE A 35 22.29 -2.95 5.26
N PHE A 36 21.95 -3.41 4.07
CA PHE A 36 22.41 -2.83 2.82
C PHE A 36 21.30 -2.73 1.77
N ARG A 37 21.30 -1.63 1.03
CA ARG A 37 20.40 -1.48 -0.12
C ARG A 37 21.18 -1.62 -1.43
N GLY A 38 20.73 -2.55 -2.29
CA GLY A 38 21.41 -2.90 -3.54
C GLY A 38 22.45 -4.00 -3.38
N MET A 39 23.44 -4.00 -4.24
CA MET A 39 24.48 -5.02 -4.35
C MET A 39 25.74 -4.56 -3.63
N LYS A 40 25.97 -5.08 -2.43
CA LYS A 40 27.19 -4.76 -1.64
C LYS A 40 28.42 -5.40 -2.28
N PRO A 41 29.49 -4.65 -2.55
CA PRO A 41 30.74 -5.21 -3.03
C PRO A 41 31.35 -6.16 -1.98
N ARG A 42 31.88 -7.30 -2.43
CA ARG A 42 32.64 -8.18 -1.56
C ARG A 42 34.05 -7.63 -1.36
N THR A 43 34.49 -7.54 -0.10
CA THR A 43 35.88 -7.29 0.27
C THR A 43 36.48 -8.54 0.90
N LEU A 44 37.79 -8.60 1.06
CA LEU A 44 38.48 -9.77 1.65
C LEU A 44 38.01 -10.09 3.07
N ASP A 45 37.65 -9.04 3.82
CA ASP A 45 37.24 -9.16 5.23
C ASP A 45 35.74 -9.28 5.43
N THR A 46 34.94 -9.23 4.33
CA THR A 46 33.49 -9.28 4.42
C THR A 46 32.97 -10.71 4.23
N ASN A 47 32.42 -11.28 5.28
CA ASN A 47 31.76 -12.58 5.25
C ASN A 47 30.48 -12.54 6.08
N TYR A 48 29.46 -13.24 5.63
CA TYR A 48 28.19 -13.40 6.33
C TYR A 48 27.82 -14.87 6.44
N ASP A 49 27.28 -15.24 7.60
CA ASP A 49 26.72 -16.58 7.82
C ASP A 49 25.33 -16.71 7.18
N GLU A 50 24.55 -15.63 7.27
CA GLU A 50 23.18 -15.57 6.77
C GLU A 50 22.94 -14.26 6.00
N ILE A 51 22.21 -14.35 4.87
CA ILE A 51 21.79 -13.19 4.06
C ILE A 51 20.29 -13.27 3.83
N TYR A 52 19.56 -12.24 4.21
CA TYR A 52 18.11 -12.15 4.04
C TYR A 52 17.79 -11.06 3.01
N ILE A 53 17.17 -11.45 1.91
CA ILE A 53 16.85 -10.54 0.79
C ILE A 53 15.35 -10.38 0.70
N THR A 54 14.87 -9.14 0.84
CA THR A 54 13.45 -8.82 0.65
C THR A 54 13.13 -8.62 -0.84
N THR A 55 11.88 -8.91 -1.22
CA THR A 55 11.38 -8.68 -2.57
C THR A 55 10.03 -7.97 -2.48
N LEU A 56 9.89 -6.79 -3.10
CA LEU A 56 8.69 -5.99 -2.94
C LEU A 56 7.88 -5.89 -4.24
N PHE A 57 8.48 -5.36 -5.29
CA PHE A 57 7.78 -5.03 -6.53
C PHE A 57 8.03 -6.07 -7.62
N THR A 58 6.97 -6.67 -8.15
CA THR A 58 7.07 -7.63 -9.27
C THR A 58 7.64 -6.96 -10.53
N TYR A 59 7.26 -5.71 -10.79
CA TYR A 59 7.74 -4.94 -11.95
C TYR A 59 9.18 -4.40 -11.82
N GLU A 60 9.86 -4.67 -10.71
CA GLU A 60 11.30 -4.49 -10.49
C GLU A 60 12.02 -5.85 -10.41
N SER A 61 11.47 -6.86 -11.07
CA SER A 61 11.99 -8.23 -11.01
C SER A 61 13.44 -8.33 -11.45
N GLU A 62 13.84 -7.59 -12.49
CA GLU A 62 15.21 -7.61 -13.01
C GLU A 62 16.22 -7.19 -11.93
N GLU A 63 15.97 -6.09 -11.23
CA GLU A 63 16.83 -5.60 -10.15
C GLU A 63 16.83 -6.59 -8.97
N THR A 64 15.67 -7.16 -8.65
CA THR A 64 15.53 -8.16 -7.59
C THR A 64 16.34 -9.41 -7.91
N ILE A 65 16.20 -9.99 -9.11
CA ILE A 65 16.92 -11.19 -9.53
C ILE A 65 18.43 -10.94 -9.60
N LYS A 66 18.86 -9.80 -10.17
CA LYS A 66 20.28 -9.41 -10.19
C LYS A 66 20.87 -9.34 -8.78
N THR A 67 20.12 -8.76 -7.85
CA THR A 67 20.54 -8.65 -6.45
C THR A 67 20.71 -10.04 -5.81
N ILE A 68 19.73 -10.93 -5.98
CA ILE A 68 19.81 -12.30 -5.42
C ILE A 68 21.02 -13.06 -6.01
N ILE A 69 21.19 -13.02 -7.33
CA ILE A 69 22.31 -13.68 -8.01
C ILE A 69 23.65 -13.11 -7.57
N HIS A 70 23.73 -11.77 -7.38
CA HIS A 70 24.96 -11.13 -6.89
C HIS A 70 25.37 -11.72 -5.53
N TYR A 71 24.47 -11.80 -4.56
CA TYR A 71 24.79 -12.34 -3.24
C TYR A 71 25.11 -13.85 -3.29
N LYS A 72 24.38 -14.62 -4.09
CA LYS A 72 24.67 -16.05 -4.26
C LYS A 72 26.05 -16.32 -4.83
N ARG A 73 26.55 -15.49 -5.77
CA ARG A 73 27.87 -15.64 -6.38
C ARG A 73 28.99 -15.14 -5.48
N ASN A 74 28.77 -14.02 -4.80
CA ASN A 74 29.82 -13.37 -4.00
C ASN A 74 29.95 -13.93 -2.58
N PHE A 75 28.91 -14.56 -2.04
CA PHE A 75 28.87 -15.13 -0.70
C PHE A 75 28.39 -16.59 -0.72
N PRO A 76 29.13 -17.50 -1.40
CA PRO A 76 28.68 -18.87 -1.65
C PRO A 76 28.55 -19.72 -0.38
N SER A 77 29.19 -19.33 0.73
CA SER A 77 29.08 -19.99 2.03
C SER A 77 27.92 -19.49 2.88
N ALA A 78 27.30 -18.36 2.51
CA ALA A 78 26.19 -17.81 3.26
C ALA A 78 24.89 -18.57 3.01
N ASN A 79 24.10 -18.78 4.05
CA ASN A 79 22.72 -19.25 3.91
C ASN A 79 21.84 -18.08 3.45
N ILE A 80 21.38 -18.12 2.19
CA ILE A 80 20.59 -17.05 1.60
C ILE A 80 19.10 -17.38 1.68
N GLN A 81 18.34 -16.48 2.29
CA GLN A 81 16.88 -16.55 2.40
C GLN A 81 16.26 -15.37 1.65
N VAL A 82 15.24 -15.67 0.85
CA VAL A 82 14.52 -14.68 0.03
C VAL A 82 13.06 -14.68 0.45
N GLY A 83 12.45 -13.51 0.61
CA GLY A 83 11.04 -13.40 0.99
C GLY A 83 10.44 -12.05 0.60
N GLY A 84 9.16 -11.85 0.89
CA GLY A 84 8.44 -10.60 0.65
C GLY A 84 7.30 -10.73 -0.35
N VAL A 85 6.78 -9.59 -0.81
CA VAL A 85 5.56 -9.56 -1.63
C VAL A 85 5.74 -10.24 -2.98
N MET A 86 6.79 -9.90 -3.72
CA MET A 86 7.07 -10.56 -5.02
C MET A 86 7.34 -12.06 -4.83
N ALA A 87 8.07 -12.44 -3.79
CA ALA A 87 8.32 -13.84 -3.45
C ALA A 87 7.04 -14.63 -3.18
N SER A 88 6.04 -13.98 -2.59
CA SER A 88 4.72 -14.58 -2.32
C SER A 88 3.83 -14.66 -3.55
N LEU A 89 3.96 -13.72 -4.48
CA LEU A 89 3.16 -13.66 -5.71
C LEU A 89 3.74 -14.55 -6.83
N MET A 90 5.05 -14.72 -6.86
CA MET A 90 5.77 -15.37 -7.97
C MET A 90 6.92 -16.24 -7.47
N PRO A 91 6.66 -17.20 -6.56
CA PRO A 91 7.71 -18.01 -5.94
C PRO A 91 8.44 -18.90 -6.97
N GLU A 92 7.71 -19.48 -7.92
CA GLU A 92 8.27 -20.34 -8.98
C GLU A 92 9.23 -19.53 -9.86
N TYR A 93 8.85 -18.31 -10.24
CA TYR A 93 9.72 -17.43 -11.04
C TYR A 93 11.05 -17.13 -10.34
N ILE A 94 11.02 -16.82 -9.03
CA ILE A 94 12.24 -16.56 -8.26
C ILE A 94 13.10 -17.83 -8.19
N GLU A 95 12.49 -18.99 -7.93
CA GLU A 95 13.20 -20.27 -7.84
C GLU A 95 13.85 -20.64 -9.17
N GLU A 96 13.12 -20.51 -10.29
CA GLU A 96 13.65 -20.76 -11.65
C GLU A 96 14.82 -19.85 -12.00
N GLN A 97 14.74 -18.55 -11.66
CA GLN A 97 15.77 -17.59 -12.01
C GLN A 97 17.01 -17.67 -11.12
N THR A 98 16.85 -18.11 -9.86
CA THR A 98 17.92 -18.00 -8.85
C THR A 98 18.36 -19.34 -8.26
N GLY A 99 17.54 -20.39 -8.40
CA GLY A 99 17.72 -21.68 -7.73
C GLY A 99 17.53 -21.59 -6.21
N ILE A 100 16.85 -20.55 -5.72
CA ILE A 100 16.54 -20.36 -4.29
C ILE A 100 15.02 -20.40 -4.14
N LYS A 101 14.52 -21.37 -3.38
CA LYS A 101 13.10 -21.43 -3.02
C LYS A 101 12.79 -20.33 -2.00
N PRO A 102 11.92 -19.37 -2.33
CA PRO A 102 11.64 -18.26 -1.44
C PRO A 102 10.66 -18.62 -0.32
N PHE A 103 10.70 -17.85 0.77
CA PHE A 103 9.64 -17.83 1.77
C PHE A 103 8.43 -17.05 1.22
N THR A 104 7.23 -17.62 1.36
CA THR A 104 5.96 -17.02 0.91
C THR A 104 5.08 -16.63 2.10
N GLY A 105 4.24 -15.62 1.90
CA GLY A 105 3.34 -15.13 2.94
C GLY A 105 3.99 -14.19 3.95
N TYR A 106 3.49 -14.20 5.18
CA TYR A 106 3.97 -13.39 6.29
C TYR A 106 4.28 -14.26 7.52
N SER A 107 5.06 -13.73 8.46
CA SER A 107 5.41 -14.43 9.68
C SER A 107 4.68 -13.83 10.88
N LYS A 108 3.80 -14.61 11.52
CA LYS A 108 3.13 -14.22 12.78
C LYS A 108 4.13 -13.96 13.91
N GLU A 109 5.24 -14.70 13.91
CA GLU A 109 6.31 -14.52 14.89
C GLU A 109 6.96 -13.15 14.76
N LEU A 110 7.30 -12.72 13.53
CA LEU A 110 7.85 -11.38 13.29
C LEU A 110 6.85 -10.27 13.63
N ASP A 111 5.55 -10.54 13.55
CA ASP A 111 4.54 -9.54 13.92
C ASP A 111 4.44 -9.29 15.42
N SER A 112 4.95 -10.21 16.24
CA SER A 112 5.08 -10.02 17.70
C SER A 112 6.30 -9.19 18.11
N VAL A 113 7.17 -8.85 17.16
CA VAL A 113 8.46 -8.18 17.42
C VAL A 113 8.35 -6.69 17.14
N LYS A 114 8.97 -5.86 18.00
CA LYS A 114 9.16 -4.42 17.74
C LYS A 114 10.11 -4.23 16.56
N PRO A 115 9.76 -3.42 15.53
CA PRO A 115 10.70 -3.09 14.48
C PRO A 115 11.95 -2.38 15.03
N ASP A 116 13.11 -2.71 14.49
CA ASP A 116 14.36 -1.98 14.74
C ASP A 116 14.32 -0.65 13.95
N TYR A 117 13.74 0.35 14.58
CA TYR A 117 13.55 1.67 13.97
C TYR A 117 14.86 2.45 13.74
N ASP A 118 15.97 1.95 14.22
CA ASP A 118 17.29 2.57 14.03
C ASP A 118 18.07 1.91 12.87
N LEU A 119 17.61 0.76 12.35
CA LEU A 119 18.24 0.03 11.26
C LEU A 119 18.19 0.78 9.91
N ILE A 120 17.01 1.31 9.55
CA ILE A 120 16.76 1.94 8.25
C ILE A 120 16.33 3.39 8.47
N LYS A 121 17.15 4.32 7.97
CA LYS A 121 16.84 5.75 7.96
C LYS A 121 16.51 6.17 6.52
N MET A 122 15.31 6.66 6.34
CA MET A 122 14.79 7.07 5.04
C MET A 122 15.11 8.52 4.67
N GLY A 123 15.49 9.35 5.67
CA GLY A 123 15.67 10.79 5.48
C GLY A 123 14.37 11.52 5.15
N ASN A 124 13.23 10.98 5.52
CA ASN A 124 11.92 11.55 5.25
C ASN A 124 10.98 11.37 6.45
N LYS A 125 9.70 11.75 6.29
CA LYS A 125 8.71 11.73 7.37
C LYS A 125 8.57 10.37 8.08
N TRP A 126 8.84 9.25 7.40
CA TRP A 126 8.67 7.91 7.97
C TRP A 126 9.65 7.61 9.11
N ASP A 127 10.72 8.39 9.22
CA ASP A 127 11.65 8.26 10.34
C ASP A 127 11.03 8.68 11.68
N ASP A 128 9.88 9.40 11.66
CA ASP A 128 9.11 9.81 12.84
C ASP A 128 7.88 8.93 13.13
N TYR A 129 7.65 7.88 12.33
CA TYR A 129 6.47 7.03 12.49
C TYR A 129 6.80 5.70 13.14
N SER A 130 5.99 5.30 14.12
CA SER A 130 5.80 3.89 14.44
C SER A 130 4.90 3.26 13.39
N ILE A 131 5.32 2.14 12.81
CA ILE A 131 4.61 1.44 11.74
C ILE A 131 4.10 0.12 12.30
N VAL A 132 2.78 -0.05 12.33
CA VAL A 132 2.13 -1.07 13.13
C VAL A 132 1.12 -1.84 12.30
N PHE A 133 1.14 -3.16 12.45
CA PHE A 133 0.09 -4.05 11.98
C PHE A 133 -0.70 -4.56 13.19
N THR A 134 -1.93 -4.08 13.35
CA THR A 134 -2.81 -4.56 14.42
C THR A 134 -3.54 -5.83 13.98
N THR A 135 -3.70 -5.98 12.66
CA THR A 135 -4.29 -7.16 12.02
C THR A 135 -3.56 -7.51 10.73
N ARG A 136 -3.77 -8.73 10.23
CA ARG A 136 -3.35 -9.21 8.92
C ARG A 136 -4.54 -9.75 8.14
N GLY A 137 -4.38 -9.83 6.81
CA GLY A 137 -5.42 -10.33 5.93
C GLY A 137 -6.53 -9.33 5.64
N CYS A 138 -7.50 -9.77 4.84
CA CYS A 138 -8.68 -8.99 4.46
C CYS A 138 -9.84 -9.95 4.16
N VAL A 139 -11.07 -9.56 4.51
CA VAL A 139 -12.29 -10.31 4.17
C VAL A 139 -12.66 -10.22 2.69
N ASN A 140 -12.06 -9.27 1.96
CA ASN A 140 -12.32 -9.08 0.54
C ASN A 140 -11.30 -9.84 -0.31
N HIS A 141 -11.77 -10.42 -1.42
CA HIS A 141 -10.93 -11.09 -2.43
C HIS A 141 -10.92 -10.27 -3.72
N CYS A 142 -10.50 -9.01 -3.62
CA CYS A 142 -10.45 -8.11 -4.77
C CYS A 142 -9.46 -8.65 -5.83
N PRO A 143 -9.86 -8.80 -7.11
CA PRO A 143 -9.04 -9.47 -8.12
C PRO A 143 -7.76 -8.68 -8.50
N TYR A 144 -7.68 -7.42 -8.11
CA TYR A 144 -6.51 -6.56 -8.32
C TYR A 144 -5.57 -6.48 -7.11
N CYS A 145 -5.90 -7.16 -6.00
CA CYS A 145 -5.20 -6.98 -4.72
C CYS A 145 -4.27 -8.16 -4.42
N ALA A 146 -3.06 -7.86 -3.94
CA ALA A 146 -2.08 -8.85 -3.53
C ALA A 146 -2.42 -9.52 -2.19
N VAL A 147 -3.24 -8.89 -1.35
CA VAL A 147 -3.50 -9.35 0.03
C VAL A 147 -4.01 -10.79 0.10
N PRO A 148 -4.98 -11.25 -0.70
CA PRO A 148 -5.42 -12.64 -0.64
C PRO A 148 -4.33 -13.68 -0.92
N HIS A 149 -3.29 -13.29 -1.65
CA HIS A 149 -2.14 -14.16 -1.99
C HIS A 149 -1.05 -14.12 -0.92
N VAL A 150 -0.82 -12.96 -0.31
CA VAL A 150 0.25 -12.76 0.67
C VAL A 150 -0.23 -13.03 2.09
N GLU A 151 -1.47 -12.67 2.40
CA GLU A 151 -2.09 -12.76 3.72
C GLU A 151 -3.49 -13.38 3.59
N PRO A 152 -3.61 -14.69 3.27
CA PRO A 152 -4.89 -15.33 2.96
C PRO A 152 -5.84 -15.43 4.16
N GLU A 153 -5.33 -15.32 5.37
CA GLU A 153 -6.11 -15.48 6.60
C GLU A 153 -6.21 -14.14 7.35
N MET A 154 -7.41 -13.87 7.87
CA MET A 154 -7.62 -12.81 8.85
C MET A 154 -7.01 -13.20 10.19
N TRP A 155 -6.16 -12.35 10.74
CA TRP A 155 -5.55 -12.56 12.04
C TRP A 155 -5.41 -11.25 12.81
N VAL A 156 -5.84 -11.27 14.08
CA VAL A 156 -5.61 -10.15 15.00
C VAL A 156 -4.27 -10.38 15.71
N ASN A 157 -3.39 -9.38 15.64
CA ASN A 157 -2.10 -9.43 16.30
C ASN A 157 -2.25 -9.06 17.79
N PRO A 158 -2.11 -10.00 18.74
CA PRO A 158 -2.27 -9.70 20.16
C PRO A 158 -1.14 -8.81 20.69
N ASP A 159 0.01 -8.81 20.03
CA ASP A 159 1.23 -8.12 20.43
C ASP A 159 1.46 -6.79 19.68
N TRP A 160 0.48 -6.30 18.92
CA TRP A 160 0.65 -5.13 18.07
C TRP A 160 1.18 -3.89 18.83
N LYS A 161 0.81 -3.73 20.10
CA LYS A 161 1.24 -2.62 20.96
C LYS A 161 2.75 -2.60 21.20
N LYS A 162 3.41 -3.77 21.15
CA LYS A 162 4.88 -3.92 21.25
C LYS A 162 5.61 -3.29 20.06
N GLN A 163 4.94 -3.12 18.90
CA GLN A 163 5.54 -2.54 17.71
C GLN A 163 5.74 -1.02 17.82
N VAL A 164 5.13 -0.37 18.80
CA VAL A 164 5.19 1.09 18.95
C VAL A 164 6.53 1.52 19.57
N ASP A 165 7.15 2.51 18.96
CA ASP A 165 8.29 3.22 19.53
C ASP A 165 7.84 4.56 20.10
N PHE A 166 7.72 4.65 21.41
CA PHE A 166 7.28 5.86 22.11
C PHE A 166 8.24 7.07 22.01
N ARG A 167 9.42 6.89 21.39
CA ARG A 167 10.28 8.02 20.99
C ARG A 167 9.68 8.80 19.81
N ARG A 168 8.68 8.22 19.12
CA ARG A 168 8.04 8.72 17.90
C ARG A 168 6.63 9.20 18.20
N LEU A 169 6.30 10.41 17.75
CA LEU A 169 4.99 11.00 18.01
C LEU A 169 3.91 10.47 17.04
N HIS A 170 4.32 9.97 15.88
CA HIS A 170 3.40 9.52 14.84
C HIS A 170 3.26 7.99 14.83
N ILE A 171 2.06 7.52 14.53
CA ILE A 171 1.76 6.11 14.30
C ILE A 171 1.02 5.94 12.99
N THR A 172 1.43 4.96 12.18
CA THR A 172 0.65 4.51 11.02
C THR A 172 0.21 3.07 11.22
N ILE A 173 -1.11 2.87 11.10
CA ILE A 173 -1.75 1.56 11.11
C ILE A 173 -1.76 1.06 9.66
N GLN A 174 -1.10 -0.08 9.41
CA GLN A 174 -0.91 -0.67 8.07
C GLN A 174 -1.80 -1.88 7.81
N ASP A 175 -2.86 -2.02 8.60
CA ASP A 175 -3.81 -3.09 8.43
C ASP A 175 -4.46 -3.06 7.05
N ASN A 176 -4.65 -4.22 6.42
CA ASN A 176 -5.29 -4.29 5.10
C ASN A 176 -6.78 -3.96 5.15
N ASN A 177 -7.46 -4.28 6.27
CA ASN A 177 -8.87 -3.93 6.48
C ASN A 177 -9.22 -3.89 7.97
N LEU A 178 -8.86 -2.82 8.64
CA LEU A 178 -9.14 -2.62 10.07
C LEU A 178 -10.65 -2.57 10.36
N THR A 179 -11.46 -2.04 9.43
CA THR A 179 -12.93 -1.96 9.57
C THR A 179 -13.63 -3.32 9.47
N ALA A 180 -12.96 -4.36 9.00
CA ALA A 180 -13.50 -5.72 8.99
C ALA A 180 -13.38 -6.44 10.34
N GLN A 181 -12.69 -5.84 11.30
CA GLN A 181 -12.58 -6.37 12.65
C GLN A 181 -13.80 -5.97 13.50
N PRO A 182 -14.07 -6.70 14.59
CA PRO A 182 -15.05 -6.27 15.58
C PRO A 182 -14.77 -4.84 16.05
N ILE A 183 -15.83 -4.07 16.28
CA ILE A 183 -15.72 -2.66 16.65
C ILE A 183 -14.90 -2.45 17.93
N GLU A 184 -14.87 -3.43 18.81
CA GLU A 184 -14.10 -3.42 20.05
C GLU A 184 -12.60 -3.34 19.76
N HIS A 185 -12.11 -4.07 18.74
CA HIS A 185 -10.70 -3.98 18.32
C HIS A 185 -10.38 -2.60 17.76
N PHE A 186 -11.24 -2.08 16.89
CA PHE A 186 -11.08 -0.71 16.36
C PHE A 186 -11.03 0.34 17.48
N ARG A 187 -11.93 0.23 18.46
CA ARG A 187 -11.96 1.09 19.65
C ARG A 187 -10.70 0.95 20.51
N ASP A 188 -10.17 -0.29 20.71
CA ASP A 188 -8.92 -0.50 21.45
C ASP A 188 -7.74 0.21 20.78
N VAL A 189 -7.63 0.10 19.44
CA VAL A 189 -6.59 0.78 18.67
C VAL A 189 -6.71 2.31 18.81
N MET A 190 -7.90 2.87 18.66
CA MET A 190 -8.12 4.32 18.79
C MET A 190 -7.89 4.79 20.25
N HIS A 191 -8.37 4.03 21.23
CA HIS A 191 -8.13 4.32 22.65
C HIS A 191 -6.63 4.35 22.99
N PHE A 192 -5.87 3.39 22.48
CA PHE A 192 -4.42 3.37 22.65
C PHE A 192 -3.76 4.61 22.06
N CYS A 193 -4.08 4.95 20.80
CA CYS A 193 -3.54 6.13 20.15
C CYS A 193 -3.87 7.43 20.93
N LYS A 194 -5.10 7.55 21.41
CA LYS A 194 -5.54 8.68 22.27
C LYS A 194 -4.77 8.72 23.58
N LYS A 195 -4.67 7.60 24.29
CA LYS A 195 -4.01 7.48 25.59
C LYS A 195 -2.57 7.98 25.56
N TYR A 196 -1.85 7.67 24.48
CA TYR A 196 -0.45 8.04 24.32
C TYR A 196 -0.24 9.31 23.48
N GLY A 197 -1.31 10.02 23.11
CA GLY A 197 -1.25 11.28 22.36
C GLY A 197 -0.68 11.15 20.95
N LEU A 198 -0.74 9.96 20.35
CA LEU A 198 -0.13 9.67 19.06
C LEU A 198 -0.90 10.34 17.91
N ILE A 199 -0.16 10.92 16.95
CA ILE A 199 -0.74 11.43 15.71
C ILE A 199 -0.95 10.23 14.78
N THR A 200 -2.22 9.91 14.52
CA THR A 200 -2.67 8.65 13.95
C THR A 200 -2.92 8.76 12.46
N ARG A 201 -2.41 7.77 11.72
CA ARG A 201 -2.64 7.54 10.30
C ARG A 201 -3.14 6.12 10.09
N ILE A 202 -4.14 5.95 9.23
CA ILE A 202 -4.64 4.67 8.75
C ILE A 202 -4.56 4.75 7.23
N GLU A 203 -3.45 4.26 6.67
CA GLU A 203 -3.07 4.49 5.26
C GLU A 203 -3.73 3.51 4.29
N SER A 204 -4.18 2.39 4.80
CA SER A 204 -4.98 1.35 4.17
C SER A 204 -6.04 0.86 5.15
N GLY A 205 -6.99 0.07 4.71
CA GLY A 205 -7.83 -0.67 5.64
C GLY A 205 -9.08 0.01 6.18
N LEU A 206 -9.54 1.10 5.58
CA LEU A 206 -10.88 1.61 5.84
C LEU A 206 -11.81 1.27 4.68
N ASP A 207 -12.57 0.20 4.83
CA ASP A 207 -13.58 -0.22 3.85
C ASP A 207 -14.88 0.57 4.08
N CYS A 208 -15.25 1.42 3.12
CA CYS A 208 -16.44 2.26 3.20
C CYS A 208 -17.76 1.47 3.35
N ARG A 209 -17.79 0.20 2.93
CA ARG A 209 -18.94 -0.70 3.05
C ARG A 209 -19.20 -1.12 4.49
N LEU A 210 -18.12 -1.25 5.28
CA LEU A 210 -18.11 -1.69 6.68
C LEU A 210 -18.02 -0.52 7.68
N PHE A 211 -17.71 0.68 7.19
CA PHE A 211 -17.54 1.85 8.04
C PHE A 211 -18.88 2.35 8.60
N THR A 212 -18.98 2.44 9.93
CA THR A 212 -20.19 2.80 10.68
C THR A 212 -20.01 4.09 11.48
N LYS A 213 -21.11 4.56 12.11
CA LYS A 213 -21.05 5.69 13.05
C LYS A 213 -20.13 5.40 14.24
N GLU A 214 -20.08 4.17 14.72
CA GLU A 214 -19.21 3.78 15.84
C GLU A 214 -17.72 3.90 15.51
N HIS A 215 -17.33 3.53 14.27
CA HIS A 215 -15.97 3.75 13.77
C HIS A 215 -15.65 5.26 13.72
N LEU A 216 -16.60 6.06 13.24
CA LEU A 216 -16.44 7.51 13.16
C LEU A 216 -16.29 8.14 14.55
N GLU A 217 -17.10 7.74 15.53
CA GLU A 217 -17.00 8.20 16.91
C GLU A 217 -15.63 7.87 17.53
N ALA A 218 -15.13 6.66 17.31
CA ALA A 218 -13.80 6.27 17.77
C ALA A 218 -12.70 7.11 17.10
N LEU A 219 -12.76 7.34 15.78
CA LEU A 219 -11.80 8.17 15.04
C LEU A 219 -11.76 9.62 15.51
N ARG A 220 -12.89 10.19 15.93
CA ARG A 220 -12.95 11.56 16.45
C ARG A 220 -12.20 11.74 17.77
N THR A 221 -11.86 10.67 18.45
CA THR A 221 -11.16 10.74 19.74
C THR A 221 -9.64 10.92 19.60
N VAL A 222 -9.07 10.67 18.42
CA VAL A 222 -7.63 10.69 18.16
C VAL A 222 -7.19 11.91 17.38
N ARG A 223 -5.92 12.24 17.45
CA ARG A 223 -5.29 13.27 16.60
C ARG A 223 -4.98 12.65 15.24
N LEU A 224 -5.74 13.02 14.21
CA LEU A 224 -5.50 12.53 12.86
C LEU A 224 -4.34 13.29 12.19
N ASP A 225 -3.51 12.56 11.48
CA ASP A 225 -2.49 13.13 10.62
C ASP A 225 -3.10 13.79 9.36
N ASN A 226 -2.32 14.60 8.65
CA ASN A 226 -2.69 15.09 7.32
C ASN A 226 -2.76 13.90 6.34
N ARG A 227 -3.87 13.75 5.61
CA ARG A 227 -4.17 12.55 4.81
C ARG A 227 -4.04 11.27 5.63
N GLY A 228 -4.46 11.34 6.89
CA GLY A 228 -4.32 10.24 7.85
C GLY A 228 -5.37 9.15 7.70
N LEU A 229 -6.43 9.37 6.94
CA LEU A 229 -7.47 8.37 6.67
C LEU A 229 -7.54 8.10 5.17
N ALA A 230 -7.48 6.83 4.78
CA ALA A 230 -7.60 6.42 3.39
C ALA A 230 -8.83 5.52 3.19
N PHE A 231 -9.72 5.94 2.30
CA PHE A 231 -10.81 5.14 1.75
C PHE A 231 -10.53 4.83 0.28
N ALA A 232 -11.36 3.96 -0.31
CA ALA A 232 -11.26 3.62 -1.72
C ALA A 232 -12.63 3.68 -2.40
N PHE A 233 -12.63 4.11 -3.67
CA PHE A 233 -13.73 3.98 -4.62
C PHE A 233 -13.20 3.35 -5.90
N ASP A 234 -12.89 2.05 -5.83
CA ASP A 234 -12.17 1.32 -6.86
C ASP A 234 -13.07 0.71 -7.94
N HIS A 235 -14.34 0.49 -7.61
CA HIS A 235 -15.34 -0.07 -8.53
C HIS A 235 -16.76 0.39 -8.16
N MET A 236 -17.66 0.33 -9.13
CA MET A 236 -19.05 0.80 -8.98
C MET A 236 -19.86 0.06 -7.91
N GLY A 237 -19.43 -1.14 -7.50
CA GLY A 237 -20.04 -1.85 -6.36
C GLY A 237 -19.88 -1.17 -5.00
N GLN A 238 -19.05 -0.13 -4.91
CA GLN A 238 -18.89 0.71 -3.72
C GLN A 238 -19.79 1.97 -3.75
N GLU A 239 -20.55 2.15 -4.84
CA GLU A 239 -21.51 3.23 -5.01
C GLU A 239 -22.52 3.28 -3.85
N GLY A 240 -22.82 4.46 -3.37
CA GLY A 240 -23.67 4.69 -2.20
C GLY A 240 -22.96 4.52 -0.85
N TYR A 241 -22.04 3.57 -0.74
CA TYR A 241 -21.27 3.36 0.50
C TYR A 241 -20.23 4.46 0.71
N ILE A 242 -19.47 4.77 -0.31
CA ILE A 242 -18.43 5.79 -0.22
C ILE A 242 -19.04 7.19 -0.02
N GLN A 243 -20.10 7.55 -0.74
CA GLN A 243 -20.78 8.84 -0.58
C GLN A 243 -21.34 9.00 0.84
N ARG A 244 -22.00 7.95 1.37
CA ARG A 244 -22.47 7.92 2.76
C ARG A 244 -21.31 8.15 3.73
N THR A 245 -20.20 7.44 3.56
CA THR A 245 -19.02 7.53 4.44
C THR A 245 -18.41 8.92 4.41
N LEU A 246 -18.20 9.50 3.23
CA LEU A 246 -17.64 10.83 3.07
C LEU A 246 -18.56 11.91 3.67
N LYS A 247 -19.89 11.77 3.47
CA LYS A 247 -20.89 12.65 4.09
C LYS A 247 -20.81 12.56 5.61
N MET A 248 -20.80 11.36 6.18
CA MET A 248 -20.68 11.16 7.63
C MET A 248 -19.41 11.80 8.21
N CYS A 249 -18.27 11.63 7.54
CA CYS A 249 -17.00 12.25 7.95
C CYS A 249 -17.08 13.77 7.90
N HIS A 250 -17.70 14.33 6.86
CA HIS A 250 -17.87 15.78 6.71
C HIS A 250 -18.76 16.37 7.82
N GLU A 251 -19.92 15.75 8.07
CA GLU A 251 -20.88 16.17 9.11
C GLU A 251 -20.29 16.07 10.52
N ALA A 252 -19.38 15.11 10.73
CA ALA A 252 -18.65 14.95 11.98
C ALA A 252 -17.47 15.93 12.17
N GLY A 253 -17.23 16.81 11.18
CA GLY A 253 -16.17 17.82 11.25
C GLY A 253 -14.76 17.28 10.97
N ILE A 254 -14.62 16.07 10.37
CA ILE A 254 -13.31 15.59 9.92
C ILE A 254 -12.88 16.42 8.72
N GLY A 255 -11.82 17.19 8.88
CA GLY A 255 -11.34 18.11 7.86
C GLY A 255 -10.97 17.39 6.55
N LYS A 256 -11.27 18.03 5.41
CA LYS A 256 -11.02 17.47 4.06
C LYS A 256 -9.57 17.07 3.83
N SER A 257 -8.62 17.79 4.42
CA SER A 257 -7.19 17.47 4.35
C SER A 257 -6.78 16.19 5.10
N ARG A 258 -7.67 15.66 5.95
CA ARG A 258 -7.42 14.42 6.72
C ARG A 258 -7.76 13.17 5.97
N ILE A 259 -8.57 13.26 4.91
CA ILE A 259 -9.07 12.12 4.14
C ILE A 259 -8.45 12.12 2.74
N MET A 260 -8.00 10.95 2.31
CA MET A 260 -7.59 10.61 0.96
C MET A 260 -8.52 9.52 0.43
N VAL A 261 -8.96 9.63 -0.82
CA VAL A 261 -9.78 8.59 -1.43
C VAL A 261 -9.08 8.06 -2.67
N TYR A 262 -8.66 6.81 -2.61
CA TYR A 262 -8.12 6.10 -3.75
C TYR A 262 -9.20 5.83 -4.78
N ALA A 263 -8.84 5.89 -6.05
CA ALA A 263 -9.70 5.56 -7.17
C ALA A 263 -8.90 4.75 -8.18
N LEU A 264 -9.11 3.44 -8.18
CA LEU A 264 -8.48 2.54 -9.16
C LEU A 264 -9.03 2.86 -10.55
N TYR A 265 -8.17 2.82 -11.58
CA TYR A 265 -8.56 2.96 -12.97
C TYR A 265 -7.69 2.09 -13.87
N ASN A 266 -8.12 1.91 -15.13
CA ASN A 266 -7.40 1.09 -16.10
C ASN A 266 -7.36 -0.41 -15.71
N PHE A 267 -8.44 -0.89 -15.08
CA PHE A 267 -8.64 -2.32 -14.76
C PHE A 267 -9.77 -2.88 -15.63
N ASN A 268 -10.94 -3.17 -15.07
CA ASN A 268 -12.13 -3.63 -15.79
C ASN A 268 -13.18 -2.52 -15.89
N ASP A 269 -12.74 -1.29 -15.89
CA ASP A 269 -13.55 -0.10 -15.91
C ASP A 269 -13.40 0.67 -17.23
N THR A 270 -14.41 1.46 -17.54
CA THR A 270 -14.32 2.44 -18.64
C THR A 270 -13.74 3.76 -18.14
N PRO A 271 -13.19 4.61 -19.02
CA PRO A 271 -12.75 5.95 -18.66
C PRO A 271 -13.85 6.81 -18.03
N GLN A 272 -15.11 6.62 -18.46
CA GLN A 272 -16.27 7.32 -17.91
C GLN A 272 -16.63 6.86 -16.51
N GLU A 273 -16.51 5.55 -16.22
CA GLU A 273 -16.73 5.03 -14.86
C GLU A 273 -15.65 5.52 -13.90
N ALA A 274 -14.40 5.57 -14.35
CA ALA A 274 -13.30 6.15 -13.57
C ALA A 274 -13.52 7.64 -13.31
N GLU A 275 -13.94 8.40 -14.34
CA GLU A 275 -14.31 9.82 -14.23
C GLU A 275 -15.46 10.00 -13.25
N TYR A 276 -16.53 9.22 -13.37
CA TYR A 276 -17.67 9.26 -12.47
C TYR A 276 -17.24 9.10 -11.00
N ARG A 277 -16.47 8.07 -10.68
CA ARG A 277 -15.98 7.83 -9.32
C ARG A 277 -15.16 9.00 -8.79
N ALA A 278 -14.25 9.52 -9.60
CA ALA A 278 -13.44 10.67 -9.23
C ALA A 278 -14.30 11.93 -9.02
N ARG A 279 -15.32 12.16 -9.86
CA ARG A 279 -16.26 13.31 -9.73
C ARG A 279 -17.12 13.21 -8.48
N GLU A 280 -17.61 12.02 -8.13
CA GLU A 280 -18.36 11.83 -6.89
C GLU A 280 -17.49 12.14 -5.65
N ILE A 281 -16.21 11.74 -5.63
CA ILE A 281 -15.29 12.11 -4.55
C ILE A 281 -15.15 13.64 -4.45
N ILE A 282 -14.99 14.33 -5.59
CA ILE A 282 -14.86 15.80 -5.65
C ILE A 282 -16.14 16.49 -5.19
N LYS A 283 -17.31 16.00 -5.58
CA LYS A 283 -18.63 16.53 -5.20
C LYS A 283 -18.80 16.55 -3.67
N HIS A 284 -18.26 15.56 -2.99
CA HIS A 284 -18.21 15.53 -1.52
C HIS A 284 -17.09 16.39 -0.92
N GLY A 285 -16.32 17.09 -1.77
CA GLY A 285 -15.28 18.03 -1.39
C GLY A 285 -13.94 17.41 -1.05
N TYR A 286 -13.72 16.13 -1.41
CA TYR A 286 -12.45 15.44 -1.20
C TYR A 286 -11.63 15.35 -2.48
N ARG A 287 -10.34 15.05 -2.33
CA ARG A 287 -9.44 14.86 -3.47
C ARG A 287 -9.39 13.39 -3.85
N PRO A 288 -9.68 13.02 -5.12
CA PRO A 288 -9.40 11.69 -5.63
C PRO A 288 -7.90 11.46 -5.75
N TYR A 289 -7.47 10.24 -5.48
CA TYR A 289 -6.10 9.79 -5.67
C TYR A 289 -6.08 8.65 -6.70
N PRO A 290 -5.86 8.96 -7.98
CA PRO A 290 -5.95 7.96 -9.03
C PRO A 290 -4.81 6.95 -8.90
N GLN A 291 -5.19 5.66 -8.94
CA GLN A 291 -4.25 4.53 -8.95
C GLN A 291 -4.43 3.74 -10.24
N GLN A 292 -3.41 3.76 -11.09
CA GLN A 292 -3.41 2.97 -12.30
C GLN A 292 -3.16 1.50 -11.96
N TYR A 293 -4.07 0.63 -12.40
CA TYR A 293 -3.90 -0.80 -12.21
C TYR A 293 -2.64 -1.30 -12.93
N THR A 294 -1.95 -2.20 -12.28
CA THR A 294 -0.83 -2.98 -12.82
C THR A 294 -1.02 -4.42 -12.37
N PRO A 295 -1.00 -5.41 -13.29
CA PRO A 295 -1.12 -6.81 -12.93
C PRO A 295 -0.07 -7.26 -11.91
N LEU A 296 -0.49 -8.10 -10.97
CA LEU A 296 0.37 -8.56 -9.88
C LEU A 296 1.58 -9.41 -10.35
N ASN A 297 1.48 -9.97 -11.55
CA ASN A 297 2.54 -10.78 -12.17
C ASN A 297 3.34 -10.04 -13.25
N LYS A 298 3.19 -8.72 -13.34
CA LYS A 298 3.93 -7.92 -14.32
C LYS A 298 5.38 -7.74 -13.89
N LEU A 299 6.32 -8.17 -14.74
CA LEU A 299 7.75 -8.20 -14.43
C LEU A 299 8.49 -6.89 -14.70
N THR A 300 7.93 -5.99 -15.50
CA THR A 300 8.58 -4.75 -15.93
C THR A 300 7.61 -3.57 -15.85
N ARG A 301 8.13 -2.37 -15.62
CA ARG A 301 7.32 -1.13 -15.67
C ARG A 301 6.87 -0.78 -17.08
N ARG A 302 7.69 -1.10 -18.09
CA ARG A 302 7.47 -0.73 -19.49
C ARG A 302 7.41 -1.99 -20.38
N PRO A 303 6.51 -2.01 -21.38
CA PRO A 303 5.39 -1.09 -21.56
C PRO A 303 4.39 -1.19 -20.39
N PRO A 304 3.60 -0.14 -20.08
CA PRO A 304 2.58 -0.22 -19.04
C PRO A 304 1.49 -1.24 -19.41
N TYR A 305 0.78 -1.76 -18.42
CA TYR A 305 -0.47 -2.47 -18.67
C TYR A 305 -1.55 -1.48 -19.08
N ILE A 306 -2.32 -1.85 -20.09
CA ILE A 306 -3.46 -1.06 -20.57
C ILE A 306 -4.70 -1.96 -20.58
N GLY A 307 -5.73 -1.54 -19.86
CA GLY A 307 -7.02 -2.20 -19.80
C GLY A 307 -7.78 -2.09 -21.13
N GLU A 308 -8.78 -2.95 -21.32
CA GLU A 308 -9.51 -3.10 -22.58
C GLU A 308 -10.08 -1.79 -23.15
N HIS A 309 -10.56 -0.90 -22.27
CA HIS A 309 -11.22 0.35 -22.68
C HIS A 309 -10.29 1.57 -22.64
N TRP A 310 -9.01 1.36 -22.44
CA TRP A 310 -8.01 2.42 -22.25
C TRP A 310 -6.97 2.44 -23.39
N THR A 311 -6.35 3.58 -23.57
CA THR A 311 -5.08 3.70 -24.30
C THR A 311 -3.99 4.17 -23.33
N GLU A 312 -2.72 3.96 -23.68
CA GLU A 312 -1.60 4.45 -22.87
C GLU A 312 -1.66 5.96 -22.68
N SER A 313 -1.99 6.68 -23.76
CA SER A 313 -2.14 8.13 -23.77
C SER A 313 -3.25 8.57 -22.80
N LEU A 314 -4.45 8.01 -22.95
CA LEU A 314 -5.63 8.36 -22.16
C LEU A 314 -5.41 8.07 -20.68
N ALA A 315 -4.85 6.89 -20.34
CA ALA A 315 -4.54 6.51 -18.96
C ALA A 315 -3.51 7.45 -18.32
N SER A 316 -2.48 7.85 -19.06
CA SER A 316 -1.47 8.82 -18.61
C SER A 316 -2.07 10.21 -18.38
N LYS A 317 -2.94 10.67 -19.28
CA LYS A 317 -3.62 11.96 -19.18
C LYS A 317 -4.63 11.98 -18.03
N PHE A 318 -5.35 10.90 -17.80
CA PHE A 318 -6.25 10.75 -16.66
C PHE A 318 -5.50 10.95 -15.33
N ARG A 319 -4.37 10.27 -15.15
CA ARG A 319 -3.51 10.48 -13.98
C ARG A 319 -3.02 11.91 -13.87
N THR A 320 -2.60 12.51 -14.98
CA THR A 320 -2.09 13.89 -15.01
C THR A 320 -3.17 14.86 -14.56
N PHE A 321 -4.37 14.75 -15.13
CA PHE A 321 -5.49 15.63 -14.80
C PHE A 321 -5.84 15.59 -13.30
N TYR A 322 -6.01 14.40 -12.72
CA TYR A 322 -6.36 14.26 -11.30
C TYR A 322 -5.20 14.53 -10.32
N ASN A 323 -3.99 14.75 -10.81
CA ASN A 323 -2.89 15.30 -10.03
C ASN A 323 -2.82 16.84 -10.06
N LEU A 324 -3.65 17.50 -10.84
CA LEU A 324 -3.69 18.95 -11.01
C LEU A 324 -4.95 19.56 -10.35
N PRO A 325 -4.94 19.93 -9.06
CA PRO A 325 -6.12 20.41 -8.33
C PRO A 325 -6.81 21.61 -9.01
N LYS A 326 -6.03 22.52 -9.61
CA LYS A 326 -6.54 23.67 -10.37
C LYS A 326 -7.54 23.27 -11.44
N TRP A 327 -7.33 22.10 -12.07
CA TRP A 327 -8.18 21.62 -13.14
C TRP A 327 -9.35 20.80 -12.64
N PHE A 328 -9.12 19.72 -11.88
CA PHE A 328 -10.18 18.78 -11.53
C PHE A 328 -11.24 19.36 -10.59
N PHE A 329 -10.98 20.44 -9.86
CA PHE A 329 -12.01 21.13 -9.09
C PHE A 329 -12.89 22.05 -9.92
N THR A 330 -12.45 22.45 -11.11
CA THR A 330 -13.14 23.44 -11.94
C THR A 330 -13.66 22.89 -13.26
N ARG A 331 -13.16 21.76 -13.70
CA ARG A 331 -13.45 21.12 -14.99
C ARG A 331 -13.64 19.63 -14.83
N THR A 332 -14.30 19.01 -15.81
CA THR A 332 -14.30 17.55 -16.01
C THR A 332 -13.08 17.12 -16.82
N PHE A 333 -12.80 15.83 -16.84
CA PHE A 333 -11.69 15.30 -17.60
C PHE A 333 -11.84 15.50 -19.13
N PRO A 334 -13.03 15.22 -19.74
CA PRO A 334 -13.23 15.49 -21.18
C PRO A 334 -13.14 16.98 -21.52
N GLU A 335 -13.67 17.90 -20.70
CA GLU A 335 -13.47 19.34 -20.92
C GLU A 335 -11.98 19.74 -20.89
N TRP A 336 -11.21 19.12 -20.01
CA TRP A 336 -9.76 19.40 -19.97
C TRP A 336 -9.04 18.83 -21.19
N LEU A 337 -9.41 17.63 -21.69
CA LEU A 337 -8.87 17.08 -22.94
C LEU A 337 -9.13 18.01 -24.11
N GLU A 338 -10.34 18.56 -24.21
CA GLU A 338 -10.73 19.50 -25.24
C GLU A 338 -9.90 20.81 -25.16
N ILE A 339 -9.82 21.42 -23.98
CA ILE A 339 -9.04 22.65 -23.75
C ILE A 339 -7.57 22.48 -24.09
N GLN A 340 -7.00 21.30 -23.83
CA GLN A 340 -5.60 20.99 -24.14
C GLN A 340 -5.36 20.56 -25.59
N GLY A 341 -6.42 20.42 -26.40
CA GLY A 341 -6.31 19.97 -27.79
C GLY A 341 -5.98 18.49 -27.96
N TYR A 342 -6.29 17.64 -26.98
CA TYR A 342 -6.06 16.19 -27.01
C TYR A 342 -7.21 15.48 -27.76
N VAL A 343 -7.33 15.73 -29.05
CA VAL A 343 -8.48 15.32 -29.88
C VAL A 343 -8.65 13.80 -29.91
N GLU A 344 -7.56 13.06 -30.14
CA GLU A 344 -7.60 11.59 -30.20
C GLU A 344 -8.04 10.96 -28.87
N ASP A 345 -7.53 11.47 -27.75
CA ASP A 345 -7.92 10.98 -26.43
C ASP A 345 -9.36 11.32 -26.10
N LEU A 346 -9.85 12.48 -26.52
CA LEU A 346 -11.26 12.86 -26.35
C LEU A 346 -12.17 11.97 -27.21
N GLN A 347 -11.78 11.65 -28.45
CA GLN A 347 -12.49 10.70 -29.28
C GLN A 347 -12.53 9.30 -28.65
N GLN A 348 -11.41 8.82 -28.14
CA GLN A 348 -11.32 7.54 -27.45
C GLN A 348 -12.19 7.52 -26.18
N TYR A 349 -12.13 8.59 -25.38
CA TYR A 349 -13.00 8.74 -24.21
C TYR A 349 -14.49 8.65 -24.60
N ASN A 350 -14.93 9.33 -25.65
CA ASN A 350 -16.33 9.36 -26.08
C ASN A 350 -16.77 8.07 -26.80
N ALA A 351 -15.84 7.29 -27.34
CA ALA A 351 -16.15 6.05 -28.06
C ALA A 351 -16.61 4.91 -27.13
N VAL A 352 -16.26 4.97 -25.86
CA VAL A 352 -16.60 3.93 -24.87
C VAL A 352 -17.81 4.41 -24.06
N PRO A 353 -18.96 3.71 -24.08
CA PRO A 353 -20.13 4.13 -23.34
C PRO A 353 -19.97 3.90 -21.82
N PHE A 354 -20.62 4.76 -21.03
CA PHE A 354 -20.82 4.50 -19.61
C PHE A 354 -21.82 3.35 -19.46
N THR A 355 -21.35 2.21 -18.93
CA THR A 355 -22.13 0.96 -18.91
C THR A 355 -22.88 0.72 -17.61
N PHE A 356 -22.53 1.44 -16.54
CA PHE A 356 -23.14 1.22 -15.24
C PHE A 356 -24.47 1.96 -15.09
N VAL A 357 -25.53 1.20 -14.86
CA VAL A 357 -26.84 1.77 -14.52
C VAL A 357 -26.88 2.05 -13.02
N ILE A 358 -26.86 3.33 -12.65
CA ILE A 358 -27.02 3.76 -11.26
C ILE A 358 -28.44 3.36 -10.82
N LYS A 359 -28.57 2.25 -10.10
CA LYS A 359 -29.81 1.94 -9.39
C LYS A 359 -30.01 2.98 -8.31
N ARG A 360 -30.81 4.03 -8.57
CA ARG A 360 -31.29 4.89 -7.50
C ARG A 360 -32.06 3.98 -6.53
N ARG A 361 -31.52 3.74 -5.34
CA ARG A 361 -32.31 3.21 -4.25
C ARG A 361 -33.33 4.31 -3.94
N THR A 362 -34.56 4.09 -4.29
CA THR A 362 -35.70 4.76 -3.66
C THR A 362 -35.72 4.23 -2.23
N ASP A 363 -35.47 5.11 -1.29
CA ASP A 363 -35.53 4.86 0.16
C ASP A 363 -36.88 4.26 0.56
#